data_c253925db2da586b1bddb715d7541081
#
_entry.id   c253925db2da586b1bddb715d7541081
#
_cell.length_a   1.000
_cell.length_b   1.000
_cell.length_c   1.000
_cell.angle_alpha   90.00
_cell.angle_beta   90.00
_cell.angle_gamma   90.00
#
_symmetry.space_group_name_H-M   'P 1'
#
loop_
_entity.id
_entity.type
_entity.pdbx_description
1 polymer ?
#
loop_
_entity_poly.entity_id
_entity_poly.type
_entity_poly.pdbx_seq_one_letter_code
_entity_poly.pdbx_strand_id
1 'polypeptide(L)'
;LDIEMKEMDGMEAARRIRERDDKVVIIFITAAPQYAISGYEVRALSYLLKPLPWFAFSQELKKSIDMVRRNDDDSMLIDTGKGQMRLNLADILYLESIRHTIVIHTLDGKLSINGTLKDMEAKLADYHFFRSNSCYLVNLKHVTGVADQDCIMSNGEQLRVSRPRKKAFLTALTDYMGGGR
;
A
#
# COMPACT_ATOMS: atom_id res chain seq x y z
N LEU A 1 -7.41 -5.69 21.08
CA LEU A 1 -8.10 -4.81 22.04
C LEU A 1 -9.36 -5.47 22.54
N ASP A 2 -9.70 -5.32 23.83
CA ASP A 2 -11.06 -5.52 24.33
C ASP A 2 -11.82 -4.21 24.28
N ILE A 3 -13.12 -4.25 24.04
CA ILE A 3 -13.95 -3.02 24.04
C ILE A 3 -14.35 -2.65 25.46
N GLU A 4 -14.78 -3.61 26.26
CA GLU A 4 -15.21 -3.36 27.63
C GLU A 4 -14.01 -3.27 28.58
N MET A 5 -13.40 -2.09 28.67
CA MET A 5 -12.31 -1.78 29.60
C MET A 5 -12.70 -0.64 30.56
N LYS A 6 -12.13 -0.62 31.78
CA LYS A 6 -12.64 0.24 32.88
C LYS A 6 -12.37 1.75 32.71
N GLU A 7 -11.22 2.14 32.17
CA GLU A 7 -10.81 3.56 32.11
C GLU A 7 -11.03 4.19 30.72
N MET A 8 -10.80 3.42 29.68
CA MET A 8 -10.96 3.82 28.28
C MET A 8 -11.55 2.62 27.54
N ASP A 9 -12.61 2.81 26.78
CA ASP A 9 -13.12 1.72 25.97
C ASP A 9 -12.20 1.43 24.76
N GLY A 10 -12.29 0.19 24.25
CA GLY A 10 -11.43 -0.25 23.16
C GLY A 10 -11.65 0.50 21.86
N MET A 11 -12.83 1.06 21.60
CA MET A 11 -13.12 1.87 20.42
C MET A 11 -12.42 3.21 20.49
N GLU A 12 -12.48 3.88 21.64
CA GLU A 12 -11.75 5.12 21.86
C GLU A 12 -10.23 4.91 21.78
N ALA A 13 -9.73 3.80 22.37
CA ALA A 13 -8.33 3.43 22.24
C ALA A 13 -7.94 3.22 20.75
N ALA A 14 -8.78 2.53 19.97
CA ALA A 14 -8.53 2.31 18.56
C ALA A 14 -8.54 3.61 17.74
N ARG A 15 -9.44 4.57 18.02
CA ARG A 15 -9.43 5.90 17.37
C ARG A 15 -8.13 6.65 17.64
N ARG A 16 -7.68 6.70 18.89
CA ARG A 16 -6.41 7.36 19.25
C ARG A 16 -5.19 6.69 18.64
N ILE A 17 -5.22 5.37 18.48
CA ILE A 17 -4.17 4.64 17.75
C ILE A 17 -4.17 5.08 16.29
N ARG A 18 -5.34 5.14 15.63
CA ARG A 18 -5.46 5.56 14.23
C ARG A 18 -5.00 6.98 13.97
N GLU A 19 -5.15 7.90 14.90
CA GLU A 19 -4.62 9.26 14.81
C GLU A 19 -3.08 9.31 14.72
N ARG A 20 -2.40 8.29 15.26
CA ARG A 20 -0.93 8.20 15.30
C ARG A 20 -0.36 7.22 14.27
N ASP A 21 -1.08 6.14 14.02
CA ASP A 21 -0.67 5.06 13.11
C ASP A 21 -1.90 4.49 12.41
N ASP A 22 -2.05 4.83 11.14
CA ASP A 22 -3.15 4.36 10.30
C ASP A 22 -2.92 2.94 9.75
N LYS A 23 -1.70 2.39 9.87
CA LYS A 23 -1.28 1.10 9.32
C LYS A 23 -1.30 -0.04 10.35
N VAL A 24 -1.28 0.26 11.66
CA VAL A 24 -1.27 -0.78 12.68
C VAL A 24 -2.49 -1.70 12.55
N VAL A 25 -2.28 -2.99 12.66
CA VAL A 25 -3.36 -3.97 12.59
C VAL A 25 -4.10 -4.01 13.93
N ILE A 26 -5.41 -3.78 13.89
CA ILE A 26 -6.28 -3.81 15.06
C ILE A 26 -7.23 -5.01 14.94
N ILE A 27 -7.28 -5.83 15.99
CA ILE A 27 -8.25 -6.91 16.16
C ILE A 27 -8.97 -6.66 17.49
N PHE A 28 -10.29 -6.66 17.48
CA PHE A 28 -11.10 -6.65 18.69
C PHE A 28 -11.40 -8.05 19.17
N ILE A 29 -11.27 -8.27 20.49
CA ILE A 29 -11.63 -9.52 21.16
C ILE A 29 -12.47 -9.14 22.37
N THR A 30 -13.77 -9.33 22.31
CA THR A 30 -14.73 -8.79 23.30
C THR A 30 -15.96 -9.68 23.48
N ALA A 31 -16.68 -9.48 24.57
CA ALA A 31 -17.98 -10.11 24.82
C ALA A 31 -19.17 -9.31 24.25
N ALA A 32 -18.92 -8.10 23.68
CA ALA A 32 -19.94 -7.14 23.27
C ALA A 32 -20.23 -7.17 21.75
N PRO A 33 -21.16 -7.99 21.24
CA PRO A 33 -21.41 -8.15 19.79
C PRO A 33 -21.96 -6.88 19.12
N GLN A 34 -22.60 -5.99 19.87
CA GLN A 34 -23.25 -4.76 19.36
C GLN A 34 -22.28 -3.77 18.74
N TYR A 35 -20.98 -3.85 19.05
CA TYR A 35 -19.95 -2.94 18.53
C TYR A 35 -19.27 -3.45 17.24
N ALA A 36 -19.68 -4.60 16.69
CA ALA A 36 -19.06 -5.17 15.51
C ALA A 36 -19.07 -4.21 14.30
N ILE A 37 -20.18 -3.47 14.12
CA ILE A 37 -20.32 -2.47 13.04
C ILE A 37 -19.37 -1.28 13.26
N SER A 38 -19.21 -0.82 14.48
CA SER A 38 -18.31 0.31 14.81
C SER A 38 -16.83 -0.01 14.58
N GLY A 39 -16.45 -1.29 14.51
CA GLY A 39 -15.08 -1.71 14.16
C GLY A 39 -14.64 -1.23 12.76
N TYR A 40 -15.59 -1.02 11.84
CA TYR A 40 -15.29 -0.46 10.51
C TYR A 40 -14.79 0.98 10.57
N GLU A 41 -15.26 1.81 11.50
CA GLU A 41 -14.86 3.21 11.65
C GLU A 41 -13.35 3.34 11.91
N VAL A 42 -12.79 2.38 12.65
CA VAL A 42 -11.37 2.33 12.99
C VAL A 42 -10.58 1.38 12.09
N ARG A 43 -11.19 0.89 11.00
CA ARG A 43 -10.56 -0.04 10.06
C ARG A 43 -9.91 -1.23 10.78
N ALA A 44 -10.65 -1.85 11.73
CA ALA A 44 -10.18 -3.07 12.39
C ALA A 44 -10.14 -4.22 11.39
N LEU A 45 -9.09 -5.04 11.46
CA LEU A 45 -8.94 -6.23 10.62
C LEU A 45 -10.03 -7.26 10.92
N SER A 46 -10.35 -7.44 12.19
CA SER A 46 -11.28 -8.46 12.61
C SER A 46 -11.91 -8.14 13.97
N TYR A 47 -13.05 -8.77 14.21
CA TYR A 47 -13.82 -8.69 15.43
C TYR A 47 -14.15 -10.11 15.91
N LEU A 48 -13.58 -10.50 17.05
CA LEU A 48 -13.72 -11.85 17.61
C LEU A 48 -14.53 -11.81 18.92
N LEU A 49 -15.53 -12.67 19.02
CA LEU A 49 -16.35 -12.77 20.23
C LEU A 49 -15.77 -13.76 21.24
N LYS A 50 -15.83 -13.40 22.51
CA LYS A 50 -15.60 -14.33 23.62
C LYS A 50 -16.84 -15.23 23.85
N PRO A 51 -16.68 -16.53 24.16
CA PRO A 51 -15.42 -17.28 24.33
C PRO A 51 -14.70 -17.47 22.99
N LEU A 52 -13.35 -17.27 22.99
CA LEU A 52 -12.54 -17.22 21.80
C LEU A 52 -12.09 -18.62 21.37
N PRO A 53 -12.64 -19.19 20.26
CA PRO A 53 -12.17 -20.46 19.74
C PRO A 53 -10.74 -20.33 19.22
N TRP A 54 -9.84 -21.25 19.63
CA TRP A 54 -8.45 -21.24 19.20
C TRP A 54 -8.30 -21.18 17.68
N PHE A 55 -9.13 -21.92 16.95
CA PHE A 55 -9.07 -21.93 15.49
C PHE A 55 -9.34 -20.54 14.89
N ALA A 56 -10.39 -19.83 15.32
CA ALA A 56 -10.71 -18.50 14.85
C ALA A 56 -9.58 -17.51 15.16
N PHE A 57 -9.07 -17.54 16.40
CA PHE A 57 -7.96 -16.69 16.81
C PHE A 57 -6.70 -16.94 15.98
N SER A 58 -6.31 -18.20 15.80
CA SER A 58 -5.09 -18.55 15.06
C SER A 58 -5.15 -18.12 13.60
N GLN A 59 -6.31 -18.19 12.96
CA GLN A 59 -6.51 -17.72 11.57
C GLN A 59 -6.36 -16.21 11.46
N GLU A 60 -7.00 -15.45 12.36
CA GLU A 60 -6.90 -13.98 12.35
C GLU A 60 -5.50 -13.50 12.74
N LEU A 61 -4.84 -14.17 13.67
CA LEU A 61 -3.45 -13.88 14.00
C LEU A 61 -2.52 -14.12 12.81
N LYS A 62 -2.70 -15.21 12.06
CA LYS A 62 -1.95 -15.50 10.86
C LYS A 62 -2.16 -14.41 9.81
N LYS A 63 -3.41 -14.03 9.53
CA LYS A 63 -3.71 -12.92 8.60
C LYS A 63 -3.04 -11.61 9.02
N SER A 64 -3.07 -11.29 10.33
CA SER A 64 -2.45 -10.07 10.84
C SER A 64 -0.93 -10.07 10.68
N ILE A 65 -0.27 -11.20 10.94
CA ILE A 65 1.16 -11.36 10.73
C ILE A 65 1.52 -11.20 9.25
N ASP A 66 0.75 -11.83 8.35
CA ASP A 66 0.97 -11.71 6.90
C ASP A 66 0.77 -10.26 6.43
N MET A 67 -0.20 -9.56 6.99
CA MET A 67 -0.43 -8.13 6.68
C MET A 67 0.70 -7.24 7.17
N VAL A 68 1.18 -7.42 8.39
CA VAL A 68 2.33 -6.68 8.95
C VAL A 68 3.58 -6.96 8.12
N ARG A 69 3.86 -8.23 7.78
CA ARG A 69 5.00 -8.59 6.94
C ARG A 69 4.95 -7.92 5.56
N ARG A 70 3.79 -7.94 4.89
CA ARG A 70 3.63 -7.24 3.60
C ARG A 70 3.91 -5.75 3.73
N ASN A 71 3.47 -5.11 4.81
CA ASN A 71 3.73 -3.70 5.06
C ASN A 71 5.21 -3.39 5.35
N ASP A 72 5.95 -4.32 5.96
CA ASP A 72 7.39 -4.15 6.26
C ASP A 72 8.29 -4.55 5.07
N ASP A 73 7.91 -5.57 4.30
CA ASP A 73 8.65 -6.01 3.11
C ASP A 73 8.49 -5.04 1.92
N ASP A 74 7.44 -4.25 1.91
CA ASP A 74 7.15 -3.27 0.86
C ASP A 74 7.98 -1.97 0.99
N SER A 75 9.20 -2.05 1.50
CA SER A 75 10.13 -0.92 1.56
C SER A 75 11.44 -1.25 0.88
N MET A 76 12.06 -0.22 0.27
CA MET A 76 13.39 -0.35 -0.32
C MET A 76 14.36 0.66 0.28
N LEU A 77 15.62 0.26 0.38
CA LEU A 77 16.72 1.19 0.67
C LEU A 77 17.19 1.81 -0.63
N ILE A 78 17.19 3.14 -0.67
CA ILE A 78 17.71 3.93 -1.79
C ILE A 78 18.93 4.73 -1.35
N ASP A 79 19.93 4.81 -2.22
CA ASP A 79 21.08 5.69 -2.02
C ASP A 79 20.79 7.04 -2.71
N THR A 80 20.68 8.08 -1.92
CA THR A 80 20.41 9.44 -2.39
C THR A 80 21.69 10.24 -2.71
N GLY A 81 22.87 9.63 -2.58
CA GLY A 81 24.15 10.31 -2.68
C GLY A 81 24.54 11.15 -1.45
N LYS A 82 23.60 11.32 -0.51
CA LYS A 82 23.79 11.94 0.81
C LYS A 82 23.65 10.94 1.96
N GLY A 83 23.33 9.68 1.64
CA GLY A 83 23.10 8.60 2.58
C GLY A 83 21.99 7.66 2.11
N GLN A 84 21.81 6.59 2.85
CA GLN A 84 20.74 5.63 2.58
C GLN A 84 19.43 6.07 3.24
N MET A 85 18.33 6.00 2.47
CA MET A 85 16.99 6.28 2.95
C MET A 85 16.11 5.05 2.73
N ARG A 86 15.32 4.69 3.74
CA ARG A 86 14.26 3.67 3.60
C ARG A 86 13.01 4.34 3.02
N LEU A 87 12.54 3.86 1.89
CA LEU A 87 11.36 4.34 1.19
C LEU A 87 10.30 3.25 1.15
N ASN A 88 9.10 3.56 1.62
CA ASN A 88 7.97 2.67 1.51
C ASN A 88 7.46 2.66 0.06
N LEU A 89 7.35 1.50 -0.54
CA LEU A 89 6.92 1.35 -1.94
C LEU A 89 5.46 1.81 -2.13
N ALA A 90 4.65 1.72 -1.09
CA ALA A 90 3.27 2.19 -1.11
C ALA A 90 3.15 3.72 -1.26
N ASP A 91 4.19 4.47 -0.90
CA ASP A 91 4.20 5.93 -0.98
C ASP A 91 4.75 6.42 -2.34
N ILE A 92 5.30 5.52 -3.16
CA ILE A 92 5.79 5.85 -4.50
C ILE A 92 4.62 5.89 -5.48
N LEU A 93 4.43 7.03 -6.13
CA LEU A 93 3.45 7.23 -7.19
C LEU A 93 3.97 6.65 -8.52
N TYR A 94 5.15 7.07 -8.92
CA TYR A 94 5.82 6.60 -10.11
C TYR A 94 7.31 7.00 -10.10
N LEU A 95 8.08 6.37 -10.97
CA LEU A 95 9.47 6.71 -11.24
C LEU A 95 9.59 7.28 -12.65
N GLU A 96 10.37 8.33 -12.78
CA GLU A 96 10.63 9.01 -14.04
C GLU A 96 12.13 8.97 -14.37
N SER A 97 12.46 8.57 -15.58
CA SER A 97 13.83 8.64 -16.08
C SER A 97 14.07 9.95 -16.80
N ILE A 98 14.95 10.77 -16.24
CA ILE A 98 15.39 12.04 -16.83
C ILE A 98 16.88 11.93 -17.11
N ARG A 99 17.25 11.76 -18.38
CA ARG A 99 18.66 11.54 -18.82
C ARG A 99 19.24 10.28 -18.14
N HIS A 100 20.14 10.43 -17.16
CA HIS A 100 20.76 9.33 -16.40
C HIS A 100 20.33 9.30 -14.93
N THR A 101 19.30 10.05 -14.59
CA THR A 101 18.78 10.17 -13.23
C THR A 101 17.38 9.57 -13.16
N ILE A 102 17.09 8.85 -12.10
CA ILE A 102 15.73 8.42 -11.76
C ILE A 102 15.18 9.40 -10.74
N VAL A 103 14.07 10.02 -11.07
CA VAL A 103 13.28 10.82 -10.14
C VAL A 103 12.15 9.95 -9.63
N ILE A 104 12.11 9.71 -8.31
CA ILE A 104 11.06 8.99 -7.62
C ILE A 104 10.06 10.01 -7.12
N HIS A 105 8.84 9.96 -7.64
CA HIS A 105 7.73 10.79 -7.21
C HIS A 105 6.95 10.06 -6.12
N THR A 106 6.85 10.67 -4.95
CA THR A 106 6.16 10.11 -3.79
C THR A 106 5.01 11.00 -3.34
N LEU A 107 4.22 10.53 -2.38
CA LEU A 107 3.15 11.31 -1.75
C LEU A 107 3.70 12.58 -1.06
N ASP A 108 4.92 12.51 -0.51
CA ASP A 108 5.54 13.58 0.27
C ASP A 108 6.48 14.49 -0.55
N GLY A 109 6.75 14.13 -1.82
CA GLY A 109 7.65 14.93 -2.67
C GLY A 109 8.42 14.10 -3.69
N LYS A 110 9.62 14.59 -4.07
CA LYS A 110 10.44 13.97 -5.12
C LYS A 110 11.85 13.69 -4.60
N LEU A 111 12.37 12.54 -4.98
CA LEU A 111 13.72 12.10 -4.67
C LEU A 111 14.47 11.80 -5.97
N SER A 112 15.75 12.12 -6.04
CA SER A 112 16.57 11.81 -7.22
C SER A 112 17.66 10.83 -6.86
N ILE A 113 17.80 9.78 -7.66
CA ILE A 113 18.84 8.77 -7.53
C ILE A 113 19.53 8.51 -8.85
N ASN A 114 20.78 8.05 -8.79
CA ASN A 114 21.48 7.56 -9.97
C ASN A 114 21.03 6.14 -10.29
N GLY A 115 20.80 5.84 -11.55
CA GLY A 115 20.39 4.49 -11.98
C GLY A 115 19.62 4.49 -13.29
N THR A 116 19.11 3.32 -13.62
CA THR A 116 18.28 3.13 -14.81
C THR A 116 16.87 2.65 -14.44
N LEU A 117 15.89 3.03 -15.28
CA LEU A 117 14.53 2.55 -15.10
C LEU A 117 14.42 1.03 -15.25
N LYS A 118 15.32 0.40 -16.00
CA LYS A 118 15.39 -1.05 -16.17
C LYS A 118 15.78 -1.74 -14.85
N ASP A 119 16.75 -1.20 -14.14
CA ASP A 119 17.17 -1.75 -12.84
C ASP A 119 16.05 -1.59 -11.80
N MET A 120 15.35 -0.45 -11.83
CA MET A 120 14.21 -0.22 -10.95
C MET A 120 13.02 -1.12 -11.29
N GLU A 121 12.74 -1.34 -12.57
CA GLU A 121 11.72 -2.29 -13.03
C GLU A 121 11.99 -3.71 -12.51
N ALA A 122 13.25 -4.16 -12.56
CA ALA A 122 13.65 -5.47 -12.04
C ALA A 122 13.51 -5.56 -10.50
N LYS A 123 13.91 -4.49 -9.77
CA LYS A 123 13.77 -4.44 -8.29
C LYS A 123 12.32 -4.40 -7.82
N LEU A 124 11.43 -3.83 -8.62
CA LEU A 124 10.02 -3.58 -8.29
C LEU A 124 9.06 -4.56 -8.99
N ALA A 125 9.59 -5.64 -9.59
CA ALA A 125 8.80 -6.58 -10.40
C ALA A 125 7.64 -7.22 -9.60
N ASP A 126 7.82 -7.48 -8.29
CA ASP A 126 6.85 -8.14 -7.43
C ASP A 126 5.89 -7.15 -6.72
N TYR A 127 6.00 -5.84 -6.99
CA TYR A 127 5.32 -4.78 -6.22
C TYR A 127 4.30 -3.95 -7.03
N HIS A 128 3.72 -4.55 -8.06
CA HIS A 128 2.66 -3.92 -8.88
C HIS A 128 3.09 -2.62 -9.58
N PHE A 129 4.37 -2.51 -9.94
CA PHE A 129 4.85 -1.45 -10.80
C PHE A 129 4.81 -1.90 -12.26
N PHE A 130 4.38 -1.01 -13.13
CA PHE A 130 4.30 -1.26 -14.56
C PHE A 130 5.02 -0.18 -15.36
N ARG A 131 5.89 -0.57 -16.26
CA ARG A 131 6.58 0.37 -17.15
C ARG A 131 5.65 0.81 -18.27
N SER A 132 5.09 2.02 -18.14
CA SER A 132 4.11 2.57 -19.10
C SER A 132 4.73 2.99 -20.42
N ASN A 133 5.98 3.47 -20.40
CA ASN A 133 6.75 3.84 -21.59
C ASN A 133 8.27 3.79 -21.32
N SER A 134 9.09 4.42 -22.17
CA SER A 134 10.54 4.49 -21.99
C SER A 134 10.98 5.29 -20.78
N CYS A 135 10.15 6.26 -20.32
CA CYS A 135 10.49 7.21 -19.27
C CYS A 135 9.81 6.98 -17.94
N TYR A 136 8.69 6.22 -17.89
CA TYR A 136 7.89 6.06 -16.68
C TYR A 136 7.71 4.62 -16.25
N LEU A 137 7.90 4.37 -14.94
CA LEU A 137 7.54 3.15 -14.22
C LEU A 137 6.48 3.54 -13.18
N VAL A 138 5.24 3.10 -13.39
CA VAL A 138 4.04 3.57 -12.68
C VAL A 138 3.62 2.56 -11.63
N ASN A 139 3.32 3.00 -10.43
CA ASN A 139 2.70 2.18 -9.40
C ASN A 139 1.19 2.05 -9.68
N LEU A 140 0.73 0.84 -9.97
CA LEU A 140 -0.68 0.57 -10.32
C LEU A 140 -1.63 0.91 -9.16
N LYS A 141 -1.15 0.86 -7.91
CA LYS A 141 -1.90 1.26 -6.72
C LYS A 141 -2.40 2.71 -6.80
N HIS A 142 -1.63 3.58 -7.44
CA HIS A 142 -1.92 5.02 -7.54
C HIS A 142 -2.54 5.43 -8.87
N VAL A 143 -2.90 4.49 -9.72
CA VAL A 143 -3.64 4.77 -10.95
C VAL A 143 -5.12 4.88 -10.63
N THR A 144 -5.70 6.05 -10.86
CA THR A 144 -7.12 6.34 -10.61
C THR A 144 -7.98 6.25 -11.88
N GLY A 145 -7.34 6.27 -13.06
CA GLY A 145 -8.05 6.18 -14.32
C GLY A 145 -7.12 6.06 -15.52
N VAL A 146 -7.70 5.75 -16.66
CA VAL A 146 -7.01 5.73 -17.96
C VAL A 146 -7.86 6.48 -18.96
N ALA A 147 -7.30 7.53 -19.59
CA ALA A 147 -7.95 8.30 -20.63
C ALA A 147 -7.04 8.31 -21.88
N ASP A 148 -7.61 7.93 -23.01
CA ASP A 148 -6.87 7.83 -24.30
C ASP A 148 -5.59 7.01 -24.19
N GLN A 149 -4.45 7.67 -24.17
CA GLN A 149 -3.11 7.06 -24.07
C GLN A 149 -2.39 7.44 -22.79
N ASP A 150 -3.10 7.97 -21.80
CA ASP A 150 -2.52 8.44 -20.55
C ASP A 150 -3.17 7.72 -19.37
N CYS A 151 -2.40 7.37 -18.35
CA CYS A 151 -2.92 6.97 -17.05
C CYS A 151 -2.95 8.20 -16.13
N ILE A 152 -4.01 8.28 -15.33
CA ILE A 152 -4.25 9.37 -14.37
C ILE A 152 -3.80 8.86 -13.01
N MET A 153 -2.87 9.58 -12.38
CA MET A 153 -2.36 9.26 -11.06
C MET A 153 -3.22 9.88 -9.96
N SER A 154 -3.12 9.35 -8.74
CA SER A 154 -3.87 9.83 -7.57
C SER A 154 -3.59 11.31 -7.21
N ASN A 155 -2.45 11.85 -7.62
CA ASN A 155 -2.11 13.28 -7.50
C ASN A 155 -2.60 14.15 -8.67
N GLY A 156 -3.37 13.57 -9.62
CA GLY A 156 -3.92 14.25 -10.79
C GLY A 156 -2.97 14.35 -11.99
N GLU A 157 -1.72 13.92 -11.88
CA GLU A 157 -0.78 13.90 -13.01
C GLU A 157 -1.20 12.87 -14.06
N GLN A 158 -0.98 13.20 -15.35
CA GLN A 158 -1.26 12.32 -16.48
C GLN A 158 0.05 11.82 -17.08
N LEU A 159 0.24 10.52 -17.08
CA LEU A 159 1.46 9.89 -17.55
C LEU A 159 1.19 9.06 -18.80
N ARG A 160 2.01 9.27 -19.82
CA ARG A 160 1.87 8.60 -21.11
C ARG A 160 2.04 7.08 -20.99
N VAL A 161 1.10 6.34 -21.58
CA VAL A 161 1.20 4.90 -21.84
C VAL A 161 1.47 4.71 -23.32
N SER A 162 2.61 4.12 -23.67
CA SER A 162 2.97 3.93 -25.10
C SER A 162 2.01 2.94 -25.76
N ARG A 163 1.72 3.15 -27.04
CA ARG A 163 0.79 2.30 -27.81
C ARG A 163 1.10 0.81 -27.72
N PRO A 164 2.36 0.36 -27.86
CA PRO A 164 2.67 -1.08 -27.75
C PRO A 164 2.40 -1.66 -26.36
N ARG A 165 2.46 -0.83 -25.30
CA ARG A 165 2.31 -1.28 -23.91
C ARG A 165 0.87 -1.14 -23.39
N LYS A 166 -0.02 -0.44 -24.10
CA LYS A 166 -1.37 -0.12 -23.64
C LYS A 166 -2.18 -1.37 -23.26
N LYS A 167 -2.17 -2.41 -24.11
CA LYS A 167 -2.90 -3.65 -23.85
C LYS A 167 -2.40 -4.33 -22.56
N ALA A 168 -1.08 -4.51 -22.44
CA ALA A 168 -0.47 -5.12 -21.27
C ALA A 168 -0.68 -4.29 -19.99
N PHE A 169 -0.65 -2.95 -20.10
CA PHE A 169 -0.95 -2.04 -18.99
C PHE A 169 -2.38 -2.21 -18.47
N LEU A 170 -3.37 -2.23 -19.38
CA LEU A 170 -4.77 -2.42 -18.99
C LEU A 170 -5.01 -3.80 -18.36
N THR A 171 -4.38 -4.85 -18.88
CA THR A 171 -4.43 -6.19 -18.27
C THR A 171 -3.86 -6.15 -16.86
N ALA A 172 -2.64 -5.63 -16.67
CA ALA A 172 -2.00 -5.53 -15.36
C ALA A 172 -2.82 -4.70 -14.36
N LEU A 173 -3.44 -3.60 -14.82
CA LEU A 173 -4.31 -2.78 -13.98
C LEU A 173 -5.58 -3.52 -13.59
N THR A 174 -6.21 -4.26 -14.51
CA THR A 174 -7.39 -5.08 -14.24
C THR A 174 -7.09 -6.20 -13.25
N ASP A 175 -5.96 -6.89 -13.43
CA ASP A 175 -5.50 -7.95 -12.53
C ASP A 175 -5.23 -7.41 -11.13
N TYR A 176 -4.62 -6.23 -11.04
CA TYR A 176 -4.41 -5.54 -9.76
C TYR A 176 -5.71 -5.17 -9.07
N MET A 177 -6.69 -4.59 -9.79
CA MET A 177 -8.00 -4.16 -9.24
C MET A 177 -8.93 -5.35 -8.96
N GLY A 178 -8.82 -6.44 -9.73
CA GLY A 178 -9.62 -7.65 -9.57
C GLY A 178 -9.20 -8.53 -8.39
N GLY A 179 -8.16 -8.14 -7.64
CA GLY A 179 -7.58 -8.94 -6.56
C GLY A 179 -7.10 -10.28 -7.11
N GLY A 180 -5.87 -10.35 -7.58
CA GLY A 180 -5.30 -11.58 -8.14
C GLY A 180 -5.63 -12.79 -7.27
N ARG A 181 -6.23 -13.79 -7.89
CA ARG A 181 -6.53 -15.11 -7.31
C ARG A 181 -5.26 -15.85 -6.97
#